data_53bfaced772a87f569506cb9a2942319
#
_entry.id   53bfaced772a87f569506cb9a2942319
#
_cell.length_a   1.000
_cell.length_b   1.000
_cell.length_c   1.000
_cell.angle_alpha   90.00
_cell.angle_beta   90.00
_cell.angle_gamma   90.00
#
_symmetry.space_group_name_H-M   'P 1'
#
loop_
_entity.id
_entity.type
_entity.pdbx_description
1 polymer ?
#
loop_
_entity_poly.entity_id
_entity_poly.type
_entity_poly.pdbx_seq_one_letter_code
_entity_poly.pdbx_strand_id
1 'polypeptide(L)'
;RKNYEWDVGVHYIGEVQRSNSAIKKMFDYITEGELQWADMGEVYDRVIIGDKTYDFVKGVKNFKAKMKSYFPKDTDAIDQYVDCVFAANKAMRGFYINKTLPYWISHFTGAFLTKKYLKFSDQTTHEVLSVLTKNESLIKVLTAQYGDYGLPPRQSSFAMHASVAKHYFGGGSFPVGGSGAIVSSVNKVLEAHGAQIITNASVSKIRIDKGKVLGVKMQD
;
A
#
# COMPACT_ATOMS: atom_id res chain seq x y z
N ARG A 1 -13.96 -3.97 -22.40
CA ARG A 1 -15.36 -3.85 -22.84
C ARG A 1 -15.36 -3.24 -24.24
N LYS A 2 -16.02 -3.85 -25.23
CA LYS A 2 -16.08 -3.35 -26.61
C LYS A 2 -14.70 -3.06 -27.24
N ASN A 3 -13.75 -3.98 -27.17
CA ASN A 3 -12.37 -3.87 -27.68
C ASN A 3 -11.47 -2.86 -26.94
N TYR A 4 -11.88 -2.38 -25.77
CA TYR A 4 -11.02 -1.59 -24.88
C TYR A 4 -10.58 -2.44 -23.70
N GLU A 5 -9.29 -2.39 -23.40
CA GLU A 5 -8.67 -2.96 -22.22
C GLU A 5 -8.49 -1.87 -21.15
N TRP A 6 -8.76 -2.21 -19.88
CA TRP A 6 -8.67 -1.28 -18.76
C TRP A 6 -7.94 -1.98 -17.62
N ASP A 7 -6.95 -1.31 -17.06
CA ASP A 7 -6.36 -1.74 -15.83
C ASP A 7 -7.38 -1.56 -14.67
N VAL A 8 -7.48 -2.57 -13.83
CA VAL A 8 -8.38 -2.57 -12.68
C VAL A 8 -7.59 -2.87 -11.41
N GLY A 9 -7.56 -1.90 -10.50
CA GLY A 9 -6.99 -2.05 -9.17
C GLY A 9 -5.51 -1.73 -9.04
N VAL A 10 -4.67 -1.97 -10.02
CA VAL A 10 -3.26 -1.56 -10.01
C VAL A 10 -3.11 -0.25 -10.76
N HIS A 11 -2.69 0.81 -10.08
CA HIS A 11 -2.37 2.09 -10.74
C HIS A 11 -0.86 2.34 -10.81
N TYR A 12 -0.14 2.37 -9.69
CA TYR A 12 1.31 2.43 -9.62
C TYR A 12 1.79 1.85 -8.28
N ILE A 13 3.06 1.48 -8.22
CA ILE A 13 3.64 0.83 -7.04
C ILE A 13 4.89 1.58 -6.62
N GLY A 14 5.02 1.85 -5.32
CA GLY A 14 6.19 2.45 -4.74
C GLY A 14 7.30 1.43 -4.45
N GLU A 15 8.49 1.93 -4.18
CA GLU A 15 9.67 1.18 -3.71
C GLU A 15 10.24 0.11 -4.67
N VAL A 16 9.63 -0.20 -5.81
CA VAL A 16 10.11 -1.21 -6.77
C VAL A 16 11.38 -0.79 -7.53
N GLN A 17 11.75 0.49 -7.50
CA GLN A 17 13.02 0.99 -8.05
C GLN A 17 14.21 0.75 -7.10
N ARG A 18 13.95 0.42 -5.84
CA ARG A 18 15.00 0.22 -4.84
C ARG A 18 15.37 -1.26 -4.77
N SER A 19 16.57 -1.60 -5.22
CA SER A 19 17.07 -2.98 -5.30
C SER A 19 17.02 -3.75 -3.98
N ASN A 20 17.11 -3.05 -2.83
CA ASN A 20 17.08 -3.67 -1.50
C ASN A 20 15.69 -3.69 -0.85
N SER A 21 14.65 -3.18 -1.50
CA SER A 21 13.30 -3.19 -0.94
C SER A 21 12.71 -4.60 -0.96
N ALA A 22 11.86 -4.89 0.05
CA ALA A 22 11.21 -6.20 0.14
C ALA A 22 10.25 -6.44 -1.04
N ILE A 23 9.55 -5.40 -1.47
CA ILE A 23 8.58 -5.51 -2.57
C ILE A 23 9.27 -5.76 -3.93
N LYS A 24 10.41 -5.10 -4.19
CA LYS A 24 11.22 -5.38 -5.39
C LYS A 24 11.68 -6.83 -5.40
N LYS A 25 12.28 -7.29 -4.29
CA LYS A 25 12.73 -8.68 -4.16
C LYS A 25 11.61 -9.70 -4.31
N MET A 26 10.42 -9.39 -3.81
CA MET A 26 9.25 -10.25 -3.97
C MET A 26 8.86 -10.36 -5.44
N PHE A 27 8.74 -9.24 -6.15
CA PHE A 27 8.43 -9.26 -7.57
C PHE A 27 9.51 -9.95 -8.38
N ASP A 28 10.79 -9.67 -8.13
CA ASP A 28 11.89 -10.35 -8.81
C ASP A 28 11.84 -11.86 -8.60
N TYR A 29 11.51 -12.30 -7.38
CA TYR A 29 11.41 -13.72 -7.06
C TYR A 29 10.26 -14.41 -7.81
N ILE A 30 9.04 -13.83 -7.79
CA ILE A 30 7.86 -14.46 -8.39
C ILE A 30 7.80 -14.34 -9.91
N THR A 31 8.65 -13.49 -10.51
CA THR A 31 8.73 -13.29 -11.96
C THR A 31 10.11 -13.67 -12.53
N GLU A 32 11.00 -14.24 -11.71
CA GLU A 32 12.39 -14.54 -12.08
C GLU A 32 13.13 -13.33 -12.68
N GLY A 33 12.76 -12.10 -12.22
CA GLY A 33 13.34 -10.84 -12.68
C GLY A 33 12.86 -10.34 -14.05
N GLU A 34 11.93 -11.01 -14.69
CA GLU A 34 11.41 -10.59 -16.00
C GLU A 34 10.60 -9.30 -15.96
N LEU A 35 9.91 -9.03 -14.84
CA LEU A 35 9.04 -7.87 -14.72
C LEU A 35 9.84 -6.58 -14.61
N GLN A 36 9.66 -5.68 -15.60
CA GLN A 36 10.32 -4.38 -15.65
C GLN A 36 9.38 -3.28 -15.17
N TRP A 37 9.97 -2.24 -14.57
CA TRP A 37 9.25 -1.11 -13.97
C TRP A 37 9.68 0.22 -14.59
N ALA A 38 8.74 0.99 -15.07
CA ALA A 38 8.96 2.35 -15.53
C ALA A 38 8.79 3.33 -14.35
N ASP A 39 9.77 4.20 -14.12
CA ASP A 39 9.68 5.28 -13.14
C ASP A 39 8.68 6.34 -13.64
N MET A 40 7.77 6.81 -12.79
CA MET A 40 6.80 7.86 -13.12
C MET A 40 7.40 9.27 -13.10
N GLY A 41 8.66 9.41 -12.75
CA GLY A 41 9.36 10.70 -12.71
C GLY A 41 9.24 11.40 -11.35
N GLU A 42 9.54 12.70 -11.34
CA GLU A 42 9.59 13.49 -10.11
C GLU A 42 8.21 13.69 -9.45
N VAL A 43 7.16 13.82 -10.24
CA VAL A 43 5.76 13.93 -9.76
C VAL A 43 5.10 12.58 -9.95
N TYR A 44 4.84 11.88 -8.85
CA TYR A 44 4.22 10.56 -8.91
C TYR A 44 2.70 10.60 -8.76
N ASP A 45 2.16 11.70 -8.24
CA ASP A 45 0.72 11.89 -8.10
C ASP A 45 0.36 13.37 -8.17
N ARG A 46 -0.86 13.66 -8.61
CA ARG A 46 -1.36 15.02 -8.74
C ARG A 46 -2.79 15.13 -8.25
N VAL A 47 -3.00 15.97 -7.24
CA VAL A 47 -4.30 16.23 -6.64
C VAL A 47 -4.86 17.53 -7.14
N ILE A 48 -6.08 17.51 -7.66
CA ILE A 48 -6.80 18.71 -8.14
C ILE A 48 -8.01 18.92 -7.24
N ILE A 49 -8.08 20.10 -6.60
CA ILE A 49 -9.21 20.50 -5.74
C ILE A 49 -9.69 21.86 -6.19
N GLY A 50 -10.84 21.90 -6.86
CA GLY A 50 -11.30 23.12 -7.55
C GLY A 50 -10.28 23.54 -8.61
N ASP A 51 -9.84 24.78 -8.57
CA ASP A 51 -8.85 25.35 -9.51
C ASP A 51 -7.39 25.17 -9.06
N LYS A 52 -7.16 24.49 -7.94
CA LYS A 52 -5.81 24.32 -7.36
C LYS A 52 -5.27 22.93 -7.63
N THR A 53 -3.98 22.90 -7.99
CA THR A 53 -3.24 21.67 -8.26
C THR A 53 -2.13 21.50 -7.22
N TYR A 54 -2.00 20.28 -6.70
CA TYR A 54 -1.03 19.90 -5.69
C TYR A 54 -0.27 18.67 -6.17
N ASP A 55 1.01 18.84 -6.50
CA ASP A 55 1.87 17.75 -6.93
C ASP A 55 2.50 17.03 -5.73
N PHE A 56 2.42 15.73 -5.75
CA PHE A 56 3.15 14.85 -4.85
C PHE A 56 4.44 14.45 -5.53
N VAL A 57 5.56 14.84 -4.92
CA VAL A 57 6.89 14.67 -5.51
C VAL A 57 7.70 13.65 -4.75
N LYS A 58 8.53 12.88 -5.46
CA LYS A 58 9.38 11.87 -4.86
C LYS A 58 10.48 12.46 -3.98
N GLY A 59 10.78 11.73 -2.91
CA GLY A 59 11.75 12.14 -1.90
C GLY A 59 11.12 12.89 -0.75
N VAL A 60 11.32 12.40 0.48
CA VAL A 60 10.74 12.99 1.70
C VAL A 60 11.05 14.47 1.84
N LYS A 61 12.30 14.89 1.56
CA LYS A 61 12.70 16.31 1.62
C LYS A 61 11.93 17.14 0.60
N ASN A 62 11.84 16.64 -0.63
CA ASN A 62 11.15 17.33 -1.73
C ASN A 62 9.65 17.42 -1.44
N PHE A 63 9.04 16.32 -0.97
CA PHE A 63 7.64 16.29 -0.56
C PHE A 63 7.36 17.35 0.52
N LYS A 64 8.15 17.38 1.61
CA LYS A 64 8.01 18.40 2.66
C LYS A 64 8.13 19.81 2.09
N ALA A 65 9.17 20.08 1.29
CA ALA A 65 9.38 21.39 0.69
C ALA A 65 8.21 21.82 -0.22
N LYS A 66 7.73 20.87 -1.03
CA LYS A 66 6.60 21.11 -1.94
C LYS A 66 5.30 21.38 -1.17
N MET A 67 4.97 20.59 -0.15
CA MET A 67 3.79 20.82 0.70
C MET A 67 3.88 22.15 1.46
N LYS A 68 5.06 22.50 2.01
CA LYS A 68 5.29 23.79 2.67
C LYS A 68 5.13 24.98 1.72
N SER A 69 5.48 24.82 0.43
CA SER A 69 5.25 25.88 -0.56
C SER A 69 3.77 26.12 -0.84
N TYR A 70 2.95 25.09 -0.76
CA TYR A 70 1.49 25.22 -0.89
C TYR A 70 0.82 25.74 0.40
N PHE A 71 1.36 25.38 1.56
CA PHE A 71 0.79 25.67 2.88
C PHE A 71 1.83 26.31 3.82
N PRO A 72 2.28 27.54 3.53
CA PRO A 72 3.38 28.18 4.27
C PRO A 72 3.07 28.50 5.73
N LYS A 73 1.80 28.47 6.13
CA LYS A 73 1.36 28.65 7.53
C LYS A 73 1.31 27.36 8.34
N ASP A 74 1.45 26.21 7.67
CA ASP A 74 1.32 24.87 8.29
C ASP A 74 2.62 24.06 8.23
N THR A 75 3.77 24.73 8.20
CA THR A 75 5.09 24.09 8.04
C THR A 75 5.37 23.03 9.08
N ASP A 76 5.04 23.32 10.36
CA ASP A 76 5.27 22.40 11.48
C ASP A 76 4.33 21.21 11.43
N ALA A 77 3.08 21.41 11.01
CA ALA A 77 2.11 20.35 10.84
C ALA A 77 2.55 19.36 9.74
N ILE A 78 3.14 19.86 8.65
CA ILE A 78 3.68 19.03 7.56
C ILE A 78 4.87 18.20 8.07
N ASP A 79 5.77 18.78 8.85
CA ASP A 79 6.88 18.05 9.45
C ASP A 79 6.38 16.96 10.40
N GLN A 80 5.48 17.30 11.31
CA GLN A 80 4.88 16.36 12.25
C GLN A 80 4.09 15.26 11.56
N TYR A 81 3.37 15.57 10.47
CA TYR A 81 2.68 14.56 9.65
C TYR A 81 3.65 13.50 9.14
N VAL A 82 4.75 13.92 8.52
CA VAL A 82 5.75 12.99 8.00
C VAL A 82 6.37 12.16 9.12
N ASP A 83 6.67 12.77 10.27
CA ASP A 83 7.20 12.06 11.43
C ASP A 83 6.18 11.04 11.98
N CYS A 84 4.89 11.37 12.04
CA CYS A 84 3.83 10.43 12.40
C CYS A 84 3.73 9.26 11.41
N VAL A 85 3.84 9.53 10.11
CA VAL A 85 3.86 8.48 9.06
C VAL A 85 5.00 7.50 9.30
N PHE A 86 6.21 7.99 9.55
CA PHE A 86 7.36 7.11 9.84
C PHE A 86 7.22 6.37 11.16
N ALA A 87 6.70 7.03 12.21
CA ALA A 87 6.47 6.42 13.51
C ALA A 87 5.45 5.28 13.46
N ALA A 88 4.33 5.47 12.74
CA ALA A 88 3.32 4.44 12.53
C ALA A 88 3.90 3.23 11.79
N ASN A 89 4.66 3.45 10.71
CA ASN A 89 5.32 2.37 9.96
C ASN A 89 6.37 1.63 10.79
N LYS A 90 7.13 2.33 11.64
CA LYS A 90 8.07 1.69 12.57
C LYS A 90 7.33 0.82 13.59
N ALA A 91 6.21 1.29 14.11
CA ALA A 91 5.41 0.56 15.08
C ALA A 91 4.74 -0.69 14.48
N MET A 92 4.40 -0.67 13.20
CA MET A 92 3.82 -1.78 12.44
C MET A 92 4.69 -3.05 12.47
N ARG A 93 6.01 -2.91 12.54
CA ARG A 93 6.93 -4.06 12.62
C ARG A 93 6.63 -4.94 13.82
N GLY A 94 6.40 -4.36 15.00
CA GLY A 94 6.05 -5.12 16.21
C GLY A 94 4.73 -5.87 16.06
N PHE A 95 3.74 -5.25 15.43
CA PHE A 95 2.46 -5.88 15.14
C PHE A 95 2.62 -7.11 14.23
N TYR A 96 3.35 -7.00 13.13
CA TYR A 96 3.56 -8.13 12.22
C TYR A 96 4.41 -9.24 12.86
N ILE A 97 5.47 -8.89 13.60
CA ILE A 97 6.25 -9.89 14.36
C ILE A 97 5.32 -10.69 15.28
N ASN A 98 4.43 -10.00 16.02
CA ASN A 98 3.48 -10.69 16.90
C ASN A 98 2.57 -11.67 16.14
N LYS A 99 2.18 -11.35 14.89
CA LYS A 99 1.35 -12.23 14.05
C LYS A 99 2.08 -13.47 13.51
N THR A 100 3.41 -13.45 13.45
CA THR A 100 4.23 -14.59 13.02
C THR A 100 4.65 -15.51 14.15
N LEU A 101 4.45 -15.10 15.40
CA LEU A 101 4.78 -15.90 16.57
C LEU A 101 3.76 -17.03 16.81
N PRO A 102 4.17 -18.18 17.38
CA PRO A 102 3.24 -19.17 17.89
C PRO A 102 2.22 -18.56 18.85
N TYR A 103 0.98 -19.08 18.83
CA TYR A 103 -0.15 -18.50 19.57
C TYR A 103 0.17 -18.22 21.06
N TRP A 104 0.79 -19.16 21.75
CA TRP A 104 1.11 -19.00 23.17
C TRP A 104 2.12 -17.89 23.44
N ILE A 105 3.12 -17.70 22.55
CA ILE A 105 4.06 -16.57 22.67
C ILE A 105 3.34 -15.26 22.37
N SER A 106 2.59 -15.21 21.27
CA SER A 106 1.88 -14.00 20.86
C SER A 106 0.85 -13.54 21.88
N HIS A 107 0.25 -14.48 22.63
CA HIS A 107 -0.68 -14.17 23.71
C HIS A 107 0.01 -13.39 24.85
N PHE A 108 1.20 -13.81 25.28
CA PHE A 108 1.93 -13.14 26.35
C PHE A 108 2.65 -11.85 25.90
N THR A 109 3.17 -11.82 24.67
CA THR A 109 3.94 -10.68 24.17
C THR A 109 3.09 -9.66 23.41
N GLY A 110 1.88 -10.03 23.03
CA GLY A 110 1.03 -9.25 22.12
C GLY A 110 0.76 -7.84 22.60
N ALA A 111 0.37 -7.68 23.86
CA ALA A 111 0.09 -6.36 24.42
C ALA A 111 1.30 -5.42 24.32
N PHE A 112 2.51 -5.92 24.56
CA PHE A 112 3.74 -5.13 24.47
C PHE A 112 4.13 -4.82 23.02
N LEU A 113 4.11 -5.82 22.13
CA LEU A 113 4.54 -5.68 20.75
C LEU A 113 3.57 -4.83 19.92
N THR A 114 2.27 -4.89 20.21
CA THR A 114 1.25 -4.20 19.41
C THR A 114 0.88 -2.82 19.97
N LYS A 115 1.12 -2.52 21.24
CA LYS A 115 0.71 -1.28 21.92
C LYS A 115 1.04 0.00 21.13
N LYS A 116 2.27 0.07 20.58
CA LYS A 116 2.70 1.26 19.82
C LYS A 116 1.95 1.39 18.49
N TYR A 117 1.64 0.26 17.86
CA TYR A 117 0.89 0.25 16.62
C TYR A 117 -0.57 0.63 16.83
N LEU A 118 -1.21 0.10 17.88
CA LEU A 118 -2.61 0.37 18.21
C LEU A 118 -2.87 1.87 18.44
N LYS A 119 -1.89 2.62 18.93
CA LYS A 119 -2.01 4.09 19.04
C LYS A 119 -2.29 4.79 17.70
N PHE A 120 -1.84 4.21 16.60
CA PHE A 120 -2.06 4.73 15.25
C PHE A 120 -3.19 4.03 14.53
N SER A 121 -3.40 2.73 14.78
CA SER A 121 -4.45 1.96 14.11
C SER A 121 -5.84 2.24 14.63
N ASP A 122 -5.97 2.58 15.90
CA ASP A 122 -7.26 2.80 16.57
C ASP A 122 -7.76 4.25 16.46
N GLN A 123 -6.98 5.10 15.80
CA GLN A 123 -7.36 6.47 15.45
C GLN A 123 -7.64 6.57 13.95
N THR A 124 -8.65 7.36 13.60
CA THR A 124 -8.89 7.68 12.19
C THR A 124 -7.83 8.64 11.66
N THR A 125 -7.63 8.60 10.35
CA THR A 125 -6.71 9.52 9.67
C THR A 125 -7.07 10.98 9.93
N HIS A 126 -8.38 11.29 9.93
CA HIS A 126 -8.86 12.63 10.21
C HIS A 126 -8.59 13.06 11.65
N GLU A 127 -8.78 12.19 12.65
CA GLU A 127 -8.49 12.52 14.06
C GLU A 127 -7.03 12.88 14.24
N VAL A 128 -6.10 12.07 13.75
CA VAL A 128 -4.67 12.35 13.85
C VAL A 128 -4.31 13.67 13.17
N LEU A 129 -4.75 13.90 11.95
CA LEU A 129 -4.43 15.13 11.21
C LEU A 129 -5.07 16.38 11.84
N SER A 130 -6.27 16.28 12.40
CA SER A 130 -6.95 17.38 13.07
C SER A 130 -6.28 17.84 14.38
N VAL A 131 -5.42 17.02 14.97
CA VAL A 131 -4.53 17.41 16.08
C VAL A 131 -3.36 18.25 15.55
N LEU A 132 -2.83 17.91 14.37
CA LEU A 132 -1.65 18.57 13.78
C LEU A 132 -1.98 19.91 13.16
N THR A 133 -3.15 20.05 12.55
CA THR A 133 -3.59 21.29 11.90
C THR A 133 -5.10 21.47 11.94
N LYS A 134 -5.54 22.72 11.86
CA LYS A 134 -6.96 23.09 11.63
C LYS A 134 -7.22 23.46 10.17
N ASN A 135 -6.22 23.37 9.32
CA ASN A 135 -6.35 23.67 7.89
C ASN A 135 -6.97 22.49 7.14
N GLU A 136 -8.28 22.52 6.95
CA GLU A 136 -9.03 21.50 6.23
C GLU A 136 -8.52 21.29 4.79
N SER A 137 -7.98 22.32 4.14
CA SER A 137 -7.42 22.19 2.80
C SER A 137 -6.14 21.35 2.81
N LEU A 138 -5.27 21.52 3.81
CA LEU A 138 -4.10 20.69 3.99
C LEU A 138 -4.49 19.24 4.30
N ILE A 139 -5.46 19.03 5.19
CA ILE A 139 -5.96 17.68 5.52
C ILE A 139 -6.48 16.98 4.25
N LYS A 140 -7.29 17.67 3.43
CA LYS A 140 -7.81 17.12 2.16
C LYS A 140 -6.69 16.73 1.20
N VAL A 141 -5.67 17.57 1.05
CA VAL A 141 -4.53 17.29 0.17
C VAL A 141 -3.74 16.09 0.70
N LEU A 142 -3.33 16.09 1.97
CA LEU A 142 -2.54 15.00 2.55
C LEU A 142 -3.27 13.63 2.53
N THR A 143 -4.60 13.65 2.50
CA THR A 143 -5.42 12.43 2.50
C THR A 143 -5.98 12.06 1.12
N ALA A 144 -5.59 12.74 0.06
CA ALA A 144 -6.16 12.55 -1.27
C ALA A 144 -6.00 11.13 -1.84
N GLN A 145 -4.98 10.40 -1.41
CA GLN A 145 -4.74 9.00 -1.78
C GLN A 145 -5.64 8.00 -1.03
N TYR A 146 -6.73 8.43 -0.40
CA TYR A 146 -7.62 7.53 0.35
C TYR A 146 -8.26 6.45 -0.51
N GLY A 147 -8.36 6.65 -1.81
CA GLY A 147 -8.82 5.64 -2.77
C GLY A 147 -7.99 4.36 -2.75
N ASP A 148 -6.69 4.44 -2.45
CA ASP A 148 -5.76 3.31 -2.44
C ASP A 148 -6.03 2.34 -1.28
N TYR A 149 -6.68 2.80 -0.22
CA TYR A 149 -7.08 1.96 0.93
C TYR A 149 -8.59 1.94 1.17
N GLY A 150 -9.39 2.59 0.31
CA GLY A 150 -10.82 2.37 0.12
C GLY A 150 -11.76 3.08 1.10
N LEU A 151 -11.28 3.71 2.17
CA LEU A 151 -12.13 4.41 3.15
C LEU A 151 -11.75 5.89 3.29
N PRO A 152 -12.76 6.78 3.41
CA PRO A 152 -12.50 8.21 3.61
C PRO A 152 -11.79 8.47 4.94
N PRO A 153 -11.09 9.61 5.08
CA PRO A 153 -10.22 9.90 6.23
C PRO A 153 -10.88 9.81 7.61
N ARG A 154 -12.20 10.01 7.69
CA ARG A 154 -12.98 9.89 8.94
C ARG A 154 -13.33 8.47 9.33
N GLN A 155 -13.05 7.49 8.46
CA GLN A 155 -13.37 6.08 8.66
C GLN A 155 -12.13 5.18 8.51
N SER A 156 -11.07 5.68 7.89
CA SER A 156 -9.83 4.94 7.68
C SER A 156 -8.90 5.06 8.87
N SER A 157 -8.24 3.95 9.22
CA SER A 157 -7.17 3.94 10.21
C SER A 157 -5.98 4.77 9.74
N PHE A 158 -5.43 5.61 10.64
CA PHE A 158 -4.21 6.35 10.34
C PHE A 158 -3.00 5.43 10.04
N ALA A 159 -2.93 4.26 10.66
CA ALA A 159 -1.85 3.32 10.36
C ALA A 159 -1.90 2.83 8.92
N MET A 160 -3.09 2.61 8.35
CA MET A 160 -3.24 2.23 6.94
C MET A 160 -2.86 3.39 6.02
N HIS A 161 -3.39 4.60 6.28
CA HIS A 161 -3.00 5.80 5.56
C HIS A 161 -1.47 6.01 5.56
N ALA A 162 -0.85 5.92 6.74
CA ALA A 162 0.60 6.08 6.90
C ALA A 162 1.40 5.03 6.13
N SER A 163 0.88 3.81 6.00
CA SER A 163 1.51 2.76 5.20
C SER A 163 1.54 3.13 3.72
N VAL A 164 0.41 3.59 3.19
CA VAL A 164 0.29 4.03 1.79
C VAL A 164 1.13 5.28 1.53
N ALA A 165 1.03 6.31 2.38
CA ALA A 165 1.82 7.53 2.22
C ALA A 165 3.33 7.24 2.21
N LYS A 166 3.82 6.40 3.13
CA LYS A 166 5.24 6.02 3.17
C LYS A 166 5.66 5.23 1.93
N HIS A 167 4.78 4.38 1.42
CA HIS A 167 5.05 3.57 0.24
C HIS A 167 5.41 4.44 -0.96
N TYR A 168 4.76 5.60 -1.11
CA TYR A 168 4.96 6.51 -2.22
C TYR A 168 5.93 7.65 -1.99
N PHE A 169 6.47 7.85 -0.79
CA PHE A 169 7.47 8.90 -0.57
C PHE A 169 8.74 8.74 -1.43
N GLY A 170 9.03 7.54 -1.90
CA GLY A 170 10.14 7.28 -2.82
C GLY A 170 9.80 7.47 -4.29
N GLY A 171 8.57 7.82 -4.61
CA GLY A 171 8.03 7.87 -5.98
C GLY A 171 7.18 6.64 -6.33
N GLY A 172 6.59 6.67 -7.50
CA GLY A 172 5.78 5.60 -8.08
C GLY A 172 6.42 4.99 -9.33
N SER A 173 6.07 3.76 -9.62
CA SER A 173 6.48 3.05 -10.83
C SER A 173 5.32 2.25 -11.39
N PHE A 174 5.27 2.11 -12.71
CA PHE A 174 4.25 1.35 -13.40
C PHE A 174 4.90 0.16 -14.14
N PRO A 175 4.26 -1.02 -14.19
CA PRO A 175 4.83 -2.16 -14.89
C PRO A 175 4.91 -1.89 -16.40
N VAL A 176 6.06 -2.17 -17.00
CA VAL A 176 6.23 -2.03 -18.45
C VAL A 176 5.34 -3.08 -19.15
N GLY A 177 4.48 -2.62 -20.04
CA GLY A 177 3.47 -3.47 -20.69
C GLY A 177 2.11 -3.49 -19.99
N GLY A 178 1.91 -2.61 -18.99
CA GLY A 178 0.63 -2.50 -18.25
C GLY A 178 0.53 -3.48 -17.09
N SER A 179 -0.58 -3.44 -16.35
CA SER A 179 -0.80 -4.29 -15.17
C SER A 179 -0.84 -5.78 -15.54
N GLY A 180 -1.26 -6.12 -16.76
CA GLY A 180 -1.26 -7.49 -17.29
C GLY A 180 0.13 -8.11 -17.37
N ALA A 181 1.20 -7.31 -17.49
CA ALA A 181 2.57 -7.80 -17.49
C ALA A 181 2.94 -8.54 -16.20
N ILE A 182 2.37 -8.13 -15.05
CA ILE A 182 2.56 -8.83 -13.78
C ILE A 182 2.06 -10.26 -13.88
N VAL A 183 0.83 -10.44 -14.36
CA VAL A 183 0.20 -11.75 -14.51
C VAL A 183 0.96 -12.59 -15.54
N SER A 184 1.31 -12.01 -16.69
CA SER A 184 2.02 -12.72 -17.75
C SER A 184 3.39 -13.22 -17.30
N SER A 185 4.15 -12.41 -16.55
CA SER A 185 5.45 -12.80 -16.01
C SER A 185 5.34 -13.92 -14.98
N VAL A 186 4.35 -13.83 -14.06
CA VAL A 186 4.11 -14.89 -13.08
C VAL A 186 3.65 -16.19 -13.75
N ASN A 187 2.77 -16.11 -14.77
CA ASN A 187 2.29 -17.29 -15.48
C ASN A 187 3.43 -18.07 -16.15
N LYS A 188 4.39 -17.40 -16.76
CA LYS A 188 5.57 -18.07 -17.34
C LYS A 188 6.33 -18.90 -16.30
N VAL A 189 6.53 -18.36 -15.10
CA VAL A 189 7.21 -19.07 -14.01
C VAL A 189 6.39 -20.27 -13.55
N LEU A 190 5.07 -20.12 -13.40
CA LEU A 190 4.18 -21.20 -13.03
C LEU A 190 4.18 -22.33 -14.05
N GLU A 191 4.07 -22.00 -15.33
CA GLU A 191 4.10 -22.97 -16.44
C GLU A 191 5.44 -23.72 -16.51
N ALA A 192 6.56 -23.01 -16.36
CA ALA A 192 7.89 -23.62 -16.32
C ALA A 192 8.06 -24.66 -15.19
N HIS A 193 7.31 -24.49 -14.09
CA HIS A 193 7.29 -25.41 -12.95
C HIS A 193 6.11 -26.41 -12.98
N GLY A 194 5.42 -26.55 -14.12
CA GLY A 194 4.32 -27.51 -14.31
C GLY A 194 3.02 -27.14 -13.59
N ALA A 195 2.90 -25.91 -13.09
CA ALA A 195 1.64 -25.43 -12.52
C ALA A 195 0.65 -25.01 -13.61
N GLN A 196 -0.64 -25.02 -13.28
CA GLN A 196 -1.71 -24.64 -14.19
C GLN A 196 -2.63 -23.60 -13.53
N ILE A 197 -3.05 -22.61 -14.30
CA ILE A 197 -4.09 -21.66 -13.91
C ILE A 197 -5.36 -22.02 -14.68
N ILE A 198 -6.41 -22.35 -13.96
CA ILE A 198 -7.71 -22.69 -14.52
C ILE A 198 -8.65 -21.51 -14.29
N THR A 199 -9.07 -20.87 -15.36
CA THR A 199 -10.06 -19.78 -15.34
C THR A 199 -11.47 -20.33 -15.49
N ASN A 200 -12.49 -19.49 -15.17
CA ASN A 200 -13.91 -19.87 -15.16
C ASN A 200 -14.21 -21.08 -14.29
N ALA A 201 -13.47 -21.26 -13.22
CA ALA A 201 -13.47 -22.40 -12.34
C ALA A 201 -13.94 -22.01 -10.93
N SER A 202 -15.24 -21.78 -10.78
CA SER A 202 -15.86 -21.43 -9.49
C SER A 202 -15.84 -22.61 -8.54
N VAL A 203 -15.24 -22.42 -7.35
CA VAL A 203 -15.24 -23.43 -6.30
C VAL A 203 -16.53 -23.32 -5.48
N SER A 204 -17.31 -24.43 -5.41
CA SER A 204 -18.53 -24.50 -4.62
C SER A 204 -18.29 -24.98 -3.20
N LYS A 205 -17.30 -25.83 -2.98
CA LYS A 205 -17.02 -26.42 -1.65
C LYS A 205 -15.58 -26.87 -1.51
N ILE A 206 -15.00 -26.68 -0.32
CA ILE A 206 -13.74 -27.31 0.08
C ILE A 206 -14.08 -28.68 0.67
N ARG A 207 -13.48 -29.75 0.17
CA ARG A 207 -13.68 -31.11 0.67
C ARG A 207 -12.72 -31.36 1.83
N ILE A 208 -13.30 -31.68 3.00
CA ILE A 208 -12.52 -31.95 4.22
C ILE A 208 -12.96 -33.34 4.72
N ASP A 209 -12.00 -34.19 5.05
CA ASP A 209 -12.22 -35.45 5.77
C ASP A 209 -11.25 -35.55 6.95
N LYS A 210 -11.79 -35.89 8.12
CA LYS A 210 -11.04 -36.03 9.38
C LYS A 210 -10.06 -34.87 9.65
N GLY A 211 -10.50 -33.62 9.37
CA GLY A 211 -9.72 -32.41 9.56
C GLY A 211 -8.63 -32.14 8.50
N LYS A 212 -8.56 -32.95 7.44
CA LYS A 212 -7.62 -32.76 6.31
C LYS A 212 -8.36 -32.28 5.07
N VAL A 213 -7.80 -31.28 4.42
CA VAL A 213 -8.30 -30.82 3.11
C VAL A 213 -7.91 -31.85 2.05
N LEU A 214 -8.90 -32.37 1.33
CA LEU A 214 -8.73 -33.36 0.25
C LEU A 214 -8.78 -32.73 -1.15
N GLY A 215 -9.28 -31.51 -1.27
CA GLY A 215 -9.45 -30.83 -2.54
C GLY A 215 -10.66 -29.89 -2.55
N VAL A 216 -11.09 -29.49 -3.72
CA VAL A 216 -12.25 -28.63 -3.94
C VAL A 216 -13.27 -29.30 -4.86
N LYS A 217 -14.53 -28.93 -4.72
CA LYS A 217 -15.59 -29.24 -5.68
C LYS A 217 -15.87 -27.98 -6.47
N MET A 218 -15.87 -28.08 -7.79
CA MET A 218 -16.23 -26.98 -8.70
C MET A 218 -17.75 -26.85 -8.78
N GLN A 219 -18.23 -25.68 -9.21
CA GLN A 219 -19.60 -25.51 -9.70
C GLN A 219 -19.70 -26.15 -11.09
N ASP A 220 -20.80 -26.84 -11.33
CA ASP A 220 -21.10 -27.41 -12.64
C ASP A 220 -21.43 -26.30 -13.64
#